data_467e49668cd5bd69c4ac2101412acf5b
#
_entry.id   467e49668cd5bd69c4ac2101412acf5b
#
_cell.length_a   1.000
_cell.length_b   1.000
_cell.length_c   1.000
_cell.angle_alpha   90.00
_cell.angle_beta   90.00
_cell.angle_gamma   90.00
#
_symmetry.space_group_name_H-M   'P 1'
#
loop_
_entity.id
_entity.type
_entity.pdbx_description
1 polymer ?
#
loop_
_entity_poly.entity_id
_entity_poly.type
_entity_poly.pdbx_seq_one_letter_code
_entity_poly.pdbx_strand_id
1 'polypeptide(L)'
;MKKALVTGITGQDGSYLAELLLSKGYEVYGLIRRSSTVNTSRIAHLCCDPDTPDARLHLLYGDLTDSATLTDVLATVQPDEIYNLGAQSHVRVSFDTPIHTADVTAMGALRMLEALRDTGLPAKFYQASSSEMFGWARETPQRETTPFYPRSPYAVSKVFAYWITVNYREAYNL
;
A
#
# COMPACT_ATOMS: atom_id res chain seq x y z
N MET A 1 2.84 -20.31 -9.07
CA MET A 1 2.03 -19.12 -9.38
C MET A 1 2.60 -17.98 -8.55
N LYS A 2 2.77 -16.77 -9.08
CA LYS A 2 3.26 -15.62 -8.29
C LYS A 2 2.16 -15.10 -7.38
N LYS A 3 2.55 -14.71 -6.17
CA LYS A 3 1.67 -14.12 -5.16
C LYS A 3 1.92 -12.63 -5.03
N ALA A 4 0.85 -11.84 -5.04
CA ALA A 4 0.89 -10.39 -4.82
C ALA A 4 0.07 -10.00 -3.58
N LEU A 5 0.67 -9.24 -2.68
CA LEU A 5 -0.04 -8.60 -1.57
C LEU A 5 -0.35 -7.15 -1.94
N VAL A 6 -1.62 -6.75 -1.86
CA VAL A 6 -2.07 -5.39 -2.19
C VAL A 6 -2.73 -4.76 -0.97
N THR A 7 -2.13 -3.72 -0.40
CA THR A 7 -2.81 -2.88 0.60
C THR A 7 -3.63 -1.81 -0.13
N GLY A 8 -4.76 -1.39 0.46
CA GLY A 8 -5.64 -0.43 -0.22
C GLY A 8 -6.38 -1.00 -1.44
N ILE A 9 -6.55 -2.32 -1.51
CA ILE A 9 -7.18 -3.02 -2.63
C ILE A 9 -8.62 -2.56 -2.92
N THR A 10 -9.35 -2.04 -1.92
CA THR A 10 -10.70 -1.51 -2.07
C THR A 10 -10.75 -0.08 -2.65
N GLY A 11 -9.61 0.55 -2.83
CA GLY A 11 -9.47 1.84 -3.50
C GLY A 11 -9.58 1.70 -5.03
N GLN A 12 -9.55 2.83 -5.74
CA GLN A 12 -9.62 2.85 -7.21
C GLN A 12 -8.43 2.11 -7.82
N ASP A 13 -7.21 2.56 -7.52
CA ASP A 13 -5.99 1.97 -8.09
C ASP A 13 -5.81 0.52 -7.65
N GLY A 14 -6.14 0.21 -6.38
CA GLY A 14 -6.05 -1.14 -5.84
C GLY A 14 -6.98 -2.13 -6.55
N SER A 15 -8.22 -1.71 -6.88
CA SER A 15 -9.16 -2.57 -7.60
C SER A 15 -8.70 -2.85 -9.03
N TYR A 16 -8.27 -1.83 -9.78
CA TYR A 16 -7.72 -2.02 -11.13
C TYR A 16 -6.43 -2.85 -11.14
N LEU A 17 -5.56 -2.66 -10.16
CA LEU A 17 -4.36 -3.48 -10.02
C LEU A 17 -4.71 -4.94 -9.73
N ALA A 18 -5.70 -5.21 -8.88
CA ALA A 18 -6.16 -6.56 -8.60
C ALA A 18 -6.68 -7.24 -9.88
N GLU A 19 -7.51 -6.57 -10.69
CA GLU A 19 -7.96 -7.07 -12.00
C GLU A 19 -6.78 -7.43 -12.91
N LEU A 20 -5.81 -6.51 -13.03
CA LEU A 20 -4.63 -6.71 -13.86
C LEU A 20 -3.79 -7.91 -13.40
N LEU A 21 -3.55 -8.02 -12.09
CA LEU A 21 -2.75 -9.12 -11.54
C LEU A 21 -3.45 -10.47 -11.73
N LEU A 22 -4.76 -10.56 -11.49
CA LEU A 22 -5.56 -11.75 -11.74
C LEU A 22 -5.53 -12.15 -13.22
N SER A 23 -5.64 -11.17 -14.13
CA SER A 23 -5.56 -11.43 -15.59
C SER A 23 -4.19 -11.96 -16.02
N LYS A 24 -3.13 -11.59 -15.28
CA LYS A 24 -1.76 -12.09 -15.49
C LYS A 24 -1.45 -13.41 -14.79
N GLY A 25 -2.44 -14.03 -14.15
CA GLY A 25 -2.30 -15.33 -13.51
C GLY A 25 -1.66 -15.28 -12.11
N TYR A 26 -1.68 -14.14 -11.44
CA TYR A 26 -1.26 -14.04 -10.04
C TYR A 26 -2.33 -14.59 -9.11
N GLU A 27 -1.89 -15.04 -7.95
CA GLU A 27 -2.71 -15.19 -6.74
C GLU A 27 -2.63 -13.88 -5.97
N VAL A 28 -3.76 -13.22 -5.74
CA VAL A 28 -3.83 -11.87 -5.19
C VAL A 28 -4.37 -11.90 -3.75
N TYR A 29 -3.63 -11.31 -2.85
CA TYR A 29 -4.00 -11.15 -1.45
C TYR A 29 -4.26 -9.67 -1.17
N GLY A 30 -5.50 -9.32 -0.86
CA GLY A 30 -5.91 -7.95 -0.56
C GLY A 30 -6.00 -7.69 0.93
N LEU A 31 -5.25 -6.73 1.45
CA LEU A 31 -5.37 -6.29 2.84
C LEU A 31 -6.52 -5.30 2.96
N ILE A 32 -7.53 -5.64 3.78
CA ILE A 32 -8.71 -4.80 4.05
C ILE A 32 -8.82 -4.51 5.54
N ARG A 33 -9.24 -3.29 5.89
CA ARG A 33 -9.50 -2.93 7.27
C ARG A 33 -10.85 -3.47 7.75
N ARG A 34 -10.94 -3.84 9.01
CA ARG A 34 -12.24 -4.07 9.65
C ARG A 34 -13.01 -2.75 9.69
N SER A 35 -14.22 -2.75 9.17
CA SER A 35 -15.10 -1.58 9.13
C SER A 35 -16.53 -2.03 9.38
N SER A 36 -17.31 -1.17 10.03
CA SER A 36 -18.76 -1.37 10.20
C SER A 36 -19.55 -1.18 8.90
N THR A 37 -18.93 -0.56 7.89
CA THR A 37 -19.52 -0.36 6.57
C THR A 37 -18.81 -1.21 5.53
N VAL A 38 -19.58 -1.80 4.62
CA VAL A 38 -19.01 -2.56 3.49
C VAL A 38 -18.31 -1.59 2.54
N ASN A 39 -17.02 -1.81 2.29
CA ASN A 39 -16.19 -0.98 1.40
C ASN A 39 -15.58 -1.79 0.24
N THR A 40 -16.10 -2.99 -0.02
CA THR A 40 -15.58 -3.92 -1.05
C THR A 40 -16.29 -3.80 -2.40
N SER A 41 -17.17 -2.82 -2.58
CA SER A 41 -18.00 -2.70 -3.80
C SER A 41 -17.18 -2.66 -5.11
N ARG A 42 -15.98 -2.05 -5.09
CA ARG A 42 -15.11 -1.98 -6.29
C ARG A 42 -14.47 -3.31 -6.68
N ILE A 43 -14.37 -4.23 -5.75
CA ILE A 43 -13.76 -5.56 -5.97
C ILE A 43 -14.78 -6.68 -5.88
N ALA A 44 -16.06 -6.38 -5.65
CA ALA A 44 -17.11 -7.39 -5.49
C ALA A 44 -17.23 -8.35 -6.68
N HIS A 45 -17.02 -7.82 -7.89
CA HIS A 45 -17.04 -8.62 -9.13
C HIS A 45 -15.81 -9.52 -9.30
N LEU A 46 -14.75 -9.31 -8.50
CA LEU A 46 -13.55 -10.15 -8.49
C LEU A 46 -13.60 -11.21 -7.40
N CYS A 47 -14.41 -10.98 -6.37
CA CYS A 47 -14.63 -11.94 -5.31
C CYS A 47 -15.52 -13.05 -5.85
N CYS A 48 -14.91 -14.15 -6.27
CA CYS A 48 -15.64 -15.37 -6.55
C CYS A 48 -16.32 -15.86 -5.26
N ASP A 49 -17.41 -16.61 -5.44
CA ASP A 49 -18.04 -17.36 -4.36
C ASP A 49 -16.94 -18.10 -3.57
N PRO A 50 -16.91 -18.02 -2.21
CA PRO A 50 -15.95 -18.74 -1.40
C PRO A 50 -15.86 -20.24 -1.71
N ASP A 51 -16.92 -20.80 -2.29
CA ASP A 51 -17.01 -22.19 -2.69
C ASP A 51 -16.44 -22.47 -4.12
N THR A 52 -15.87 -21.45 -4.79
CA THR A 52 -15.25 -21.64 -6.11
C THR A 52 -13.82 -22.18 -5.93
N PRO A 53 -13.50 -23.40 -6.39
CA PRO A 53 -12.20 -24.05 -6.17
C PRO A 53 -10.99 -23.27 -6.73
N ASP A 54 -11.21 -22.35 -7.67
CA ASP A 54 -10.18 -21.57 -8.36
C ASP A 54 -10.15 -20.07 -7.97
N ALA A 55 -10.72 -19.70 -6.82
CA ALA A 55 -10.67 -18.33 -6.35
C ALA A 55 -9.22 -17.91 -6.11
N ARG A 56 -8.72 -16.97 -6.92
CA ARG A 56 -7.34 -16.44 -6.82
C ARG A 56 -7.25 -15.09 -6.12
N LEU A 57 -8.38 -14.54 -5.67
CA LEU A 57 -8.43 -13.34 -4.84
C LEU A 57 -8.79 -13.73 -3.41
N HIS A 58 -7.89 -13.41 -2.48
CA HIS A 58 -8.06 -13.66 -1.06
C HIS A 58 -8.08 -12.32 -0.31
N LEU A 59 -9.08 -12.10 0.52
CA LEU A 59 -9.16 -10.91 1.35
C LEU A 59 -8.73 -11.23 2.78
N LEU A 60 -7.75 -10.48 3.29
CA LEU A 60 -7.22 -10.62 4.64
C LEU A 60 -7.52 -9.36 5.44
N TYR A 61 -7.90 -9.54 6.69
CA TYR A 61 -8.07 -8.41 7.59
C TYR A 61 -6.74 -7.95 8.17
N GLY A 62 -6.48 -6.64 8.13
CA GLY A 62 -5.32 -6.02 8.75
C GLY A 62 -5.36 -4.50 8.61
N ASP A 63 -4.53 -3.84 9.40
CA ASP A 63 -4.41 -2.37 9.39
C ASP A 63 -2.92 -1.98 9.30
N LEU A 64 -2.60 -0.93 8.53
CA LEU A 64 -1.25 -0.39 8.43
C LEU A 64 -0.74 0.22 9.75
N THR A 65 -1.62 0.40 10.72
CA THR A 65 -1.26 0.85 12.07
C THR A 65 -0.90 -0.30 13.03
N ASP A 66 -1.09 -1.56 12.60
CA ASP A 66 -0.84 -2.77 13.40
C ASP A 66 0.32 -3.60 12.85
N SER A 67 1.50 -3.42 13.45
CA SER A 67 2.73 -4.13 13.05
C SER A 67 2.62 -5.65 13.18
N ALA A 68 1.97 -6.15 14.23
CA ALA A 68 1.86 -7.58 14.46
C ALA A 68 1.07 -8.26 13.34
N THR A 69 -0.10 -7.72 13.01
CA THR A 69 -0.92 -8.23 11.91
C THR A 69 -0.18 -8.18 10.56
N LEU A 70 0.61 -7.13 10.30
CA LEU A 70 1.38 -7.03 9.05
C LEU A 70 2.44 -8.13 8.96
N THR A 71 3.17 -8.39 10.05
CA THR A 71 4.15 -9.47 10.11
C THR A 71 3.50 -10.84 9.91
N ASP A 72 2.37 -11.11 10.57
CA ASP A 72 1.63 -12.36 10.43
C ASP A 72 1.11 -12.57 9.01
N VAL A 73 0.60 -11.51 8.37
CA VAL A 73 0.15 -11.56 6.98
C VAL A 73 1.31 -11.90 6.05
N LEU A 74 2.47 -11.25 6.19
CA LEU A 74 3.64 -11.54 5.36
C LEU A 74 4.16 -12.97 5.57
N ALA A 75 4.23 -13.43 6.81
CA ALA A 75 4.66 -14.78 7.15
C ALA A 75 3.72 -15.86 6.57
N THR A 76 2.40 -15.58 6.57
CA THR A 76 1.37 -16.50 6.06
C THR A 76 1.32 -16.51 4.54
N VAL A 77 1.27 -15.35 3.90
CA VAL A 77 1.11 -15.20 2.45
C VAL A 77 2.39 -15.54 1.70
N GLN A 78 3.53 -15.10 2.23
CA GLN A 78 4.84 -15.16 1.57
C GLN A 78 4.78 -14.62 0.13
N PRO A 79 4.43 -13.34 -0.05
CA PRO A 79 4.25 -12.76 -1.38
C PRO A 79 5.58 -12.61 -2.13
N ASP A 80 5.53 -12.75 -3.47
CA ASP A 80 6.63 -12.39 -4.36
C ASP A 80 6.71 -10.88 -4.58
N GLU A 81 5.57 -10.21 -4.49
CA GLU A 81 5.44 -8.77 -4.75
C GLU A 81 4.45 -8.12 -3.76
N ILE A 82 4.81 -6.96 -3.22
CA ILE A 82 4.00 -6.17 -2.30
C ILE A 82 3.70 -4.83 -2.94
N TYR A 83 2.42 -4.49 -3.06
CA TYR A 83 1.94 -3.21 -3.56
C TYR A 83 1.29 -2.42 -2.43
N ASN A 84 2.04 -1.48 -1.85
CA ASN A 84 1.55 -0.66 -0.75
C ASN A 84 0.85 0.59 -1.27
N LEU A 85 -0.47 0.48 -1.50
CA LEU A 85 -1.33 1.57 -1.95
C LEU A 85 -2.17 2.17 -0.81
N GLY A 86 -2.25 1.47 0.33
CA GLY A 86 -3.03 1.90 1.49
C GLY A 86 -2.54 3.22 2.06
N ALA A 87 -3.46 4.15 2.28
CA ALA A 87 -3.18 5.46 2.85
C ALA A 87 -4.47 6.13 3.37
N GLN A 88 -4.35 7.11 4.25
CA GLN A 88 -5.36 8.15 4.39
C GLN A 88 -5.11 9.18 3.27
N SER A 89 -5.81 9.05 2.13
CA SER A 89 -5.46 9.73 0.88
C SER A 89 -6.24 11.03 0.62
N HIS A 90 -7.20 11.39 1.48
CA HIS A 90 -7.99 12.61 1.30
C HIS A 90 -7.22 13.81 1.83
N VAL A 91 -6.71 14.66 0.92
CA VAL A 91 -5.84 15.81 1.26
C VAL A 91 -6.50 16.74 2.28
N ARG A 92 -7.76 17.13 2.10
CA ARG A 92 -8.44 18.03 3.05
C ARG A 92 -8.54 17.41 4.45
N VAL A 93 -8.95 16.14 4.54
CA VAL A 93 -9.05 15.42 5.82
C VAL A 93 -7.71 15.31 6.54
N SER A 94 -6.59 15.32 5.81
CA SER A 94 -5.27 15.28 6.43
C SER A 94 -4.97 16.48 7.33
N PHE A 95 -5.59 17.63 7.09
CA PHE A 95 -5.50 18.80 7.98
C PHE A 95 -6.35 18.64 9.24
N ASP A 96 -7.47 17.91 9.14
CA ASP A 96 -8.35 17.70 10.29
C ASP A 96 -7.82 16.56 11.19
N THR A 97 -7.13 15.57 10.61
CA THR A 97 -6.57 14.40 11.32
C THR A 97 -5.10 14.14 10.95
N PRO A 98 -4.18 15.10 11.22
CA PRO A 98 -2.79 14.98 10.74
C PRO A 98 -2.03 13.81 11.37
N ILE A 99 -2.25 13.52 12.66
CA ILE A 99 -1.60 12.40 13.35
C ILE A 99 -2.03 11.06 12.74
N HIS A 100 -3.34 10.85 12.56
CA HIS A 100 -3.85 9.64 11.92
C HIS A 100 -3.33 9.49 10.48
N THR A 101 -3.28 10.59 9.74
CA THR A 101 -2.74 10.61 8.37
C THR A 101 -1.26 10.18 8.34
N ALA A 102 -0.44 10.72 9.25
CA ALA A 102 0.96 10.33 9.36
C ALA A 102 1.12 8.88 9.81
N ASP A 103 0.34 8.44 10.78
CA ASP A 103 0.42 7.08 11.32
C ASP A 103 0.06 6.01 10.25
N VAL A 104 -1.03 6.22 9.49
CA VAL A 104 -1.43 5.29 8.43
C VAL A 104 -0.50 5.38 7.22
N THR A 105 -0.16 6.61 6.76
CA THR A 105 0.50 6.80 5.46
C THR A 105 2.03 6.74 5.56
N ALA A 106 2.62 7.41 6.55
CA ALA A 106 4.06 7.42 6.73
C ALA A 106 4.53 6.21 7.55
N MET A 107 4.03 6.08 8.78
CA MET A 107 4.43 4.98 9.66
C MET A 107 3.92 3.63 9.17
N GLY A 108 2.77 3.58 8.47
CA GLY A 108 2.28 2.36 7.82
C GLY A 108 3.24 1.82 6.76
N ALA A 109 3.86 2.69 5.96
CA ALA A 109 4.91 2.29 5.02
C ALA A 109 6.14 1.74 5.75
N LEU A 110 6.59 2.40 6.82
CA LEU A 110 7.71 1.93 7.64
C LEU A 110 7.40 0.58 8.29
N ARG A 111 6.20 0.39 8.88
CA ARG A 111 5.79 -0.89 9.48
C ARG A 111 5.81 -2.04 8.47
N MET A 112 5.35 -1.78 7.25
CA MET A 112 5.37 -2.80 6.19
C MET A 112 6.80 -3.17 5.78
N LEU A 113 7.71 -2.20 5.69
CA LEU A 113 9.13 -2.42 5.41
C LEU A 113 9.83 -3.17 6.56
N GLU A 114 9.54 -2.83 7.81
CA GLU A 114 10.04 -3.57 8.97
C GLU A 114 9.53 -5.01 8.98
N ALA A 115 8.23 -5.22 8.76
CA ALA A 115 7.68 -6.56 8.67
C ALA A 115 8.32 -7.38 7.54
N LEU A 116 8.61 -6.75 6.39
CA LEU A 116 9.32 -7.41 5.29
C LEU A 116 10.75 -7.76 5.68
N ARG A 117 11.47 -6.85 6.33
CA ARG A 117 12.82 -7.08 6.83
C ARG A 117 12.87 -8.23 7.87
N ASP A 118 11.96 -8.19 8.84
CA ASP A 118 11.90 -9.15 9.93
C ASP A 118 11.55 -10.57 9.46
N THR A 119 10.70 -10.68 8.43
CA THR A 119 10.38 -11.97 7.80
C THR A 119 11.45 -12.49 6.87
N GLY A 120 12.38 -11.64 6.44
CA GLY A 120 13.45 -12.02 5.51
C GLY A 120 12.96 -12.45 4.12
N LEU A 121 11.76 -12.11 3.75
CA LEU A 121 11.17 -12.50 2.46
C LEU A 121 11.80 -11.72 1.30
N PRO A 122 12.15 -12.39 0.19
CA PRO A 122 12.76 -11.75 -0.98
C PRO A 122 11.68 -11.11 -1.88
N ALA A 123 10.69 -10.44 -1.29
CA ALA A 123 9.59 -9.84 -2.04
C ALA A 123 9.98 -8.48 -2.62
N LYS A 124 9.52 -8.17 -3.83
CA LYS A 124 9.63 -6.83 -4.40
C LYS A 124 8.61 -5.91 -3.75
N PHE A 125 9.05 -4.74 -3.32
CA PHE A 125 8.19 -3.76 -2.66
C PHE A 125 7.93 -2.54 -3.56
N TYR A 126 6.65 -2.25 -3.80
CA TYR A 126 6.21 -1.04 -4.47
C TYR A 126 5.49 -0.12 -3.48
N GLN A 127 5.97 1.12 -3.36
CA GLN A 127 5.34 2.18 -2.58
C GLN A 127 4.64 3.18 -3.51
N ALA A 128 3.34 3.32 -3.38
CA ALA A 128 2.61 4.33 -4.12
C ALA A 128 3.00 5.74 -3.66
N SER A 129 3.49 6.55 -4.59
CA SER A 129 3.78 7.97 -4.41
C SER A 129 2.55 8.85 -4.69
N SER A 130 2.74 10.15 -4.82
CA SER A 130 1.68 11.11 -5.14
C SER A 130 2.29 12.37 -5.77
N SER A 131 1.59 12.98 -6.72
CA SER A 131 1.93 14.30 -7.25
C SER A 131 1.92 15.40 -6.17
N GLU A 132 1.13 15.20 -5.10
CA GLU A 132 1.09 16.09 -3.95
C GLU A 132 2.46 16.26 -3.24
N MET A 133 3.39 15.32 -3.45
CA MET A 133 4.76 15.43 -2.92
C MET A 133 5.50 16.65 -3.48
N PHE A 134 5.22 17.02 -4.73
CA PHE A 134 5.79 18.21 -5.35
C PHE A 134 5.11 19.51 -4.86
N GLY A 135 3.84 19.46 -4.48
CA GLY A 135 3.11 20.55 -3.84
C GLY A 135 3.26 21.89 -4.56
N TRP A 136 4.07 22.78 -4.01
CA TRP A 136 4.48 24.00 -4.72
C TRP A 136 5.68 23.68 -5.61
N ALA A 137 5.41 23.14 -6.78
CA ALA A 137 6.42 22.71 -7.73
C ALA A 137 7.43 23.83 -8.04
N ARG A 138 8.71 23.50 -7.94
CA ARG A 138 9.81 24.45 -8.15
C ARG A 138 10.15 24.66 -9.64
N GLU A 139 9.75 23.72 -10.47
CA GLU A 139 9.92 23.75 -11.92
C GLU A 139 8.74 23.07 -12.64
N THR A 140 8.52 23.43 -13.89
CA THR A 140 7.51 22.84 -14.77
C THR A 140 8.10 22.69 -16.16
N PRO A 141 8.05 21.52 -16.80
CA PRO A 141 7.53 20.25 -16.27
C PRO A 141 8.41 19.68 -15.16
N GLN A 142 7.80 18.91 -14.26
CA GLN A 142 8.53 18.17 -13.22
C GLN A 142 9.29 17.00 -13.83
N ARG A 143 10.37 16.61 -13.18
CA ARG A 143 11.22 15.47 -13.55
C ARG A 143 11.72 14.77 -12.28
N GLU A 144 12.48 13.70 -12.42
CA GLU A 144 12.98 12.88 -11.31
C GLU A 144 13.88 13.67 -10.34
N THR A 145 14.51 14.72 -10.82
CA THR A 145 15.39 15.62 -10.04
C THR A 145 14.66 16.80 -9.41
N THR A 146 13.37 16.99 -9.72
CA THR A 146 12.58 18.09 -9.15
C THR A 146 12.44 17.91 -7.64
N PRO A 147 12.85 18.89 -6.81
CA PRO A 147 12.76 18.75 -5.37
C PRO A 147 11.30 18.73 -4.88
N PHE A 148 11.03 17.89 -3.89
CA PHE A 148 9.72 17.87 -3.24
C PHE A 148 9.50 19.13 -2.41
N TYR A 149 8.27 19.65 -2.44
CA TYR A 149 7.82 20.77 -1.61
C TYR A 149 6.37 20.57 -1.17
N PRO A 150 6.12 19.55 -0.29
CA PRO A 150 4.77 19.15 0.10
C PRO A 150 4.03 20.28 0.83
N ARG A 151 2.70 20.38 0.63
CA ARG A 151 1.86 21.46 1.17
C ARG A 151 0.68 20.96 2.01
N SER A 152 0.69 19.67 2.38
CA SER A 152 -0.33 19.10 3.27
C SER A 152 0.28 17.99 4.14
N PRO A 153 -0.33 17.67 5.31
CA PRO A 153 0.09 16.52 6.11
C PRO A 153 0.11 15.20 5.33
N TYR A 154 -0.83 15.00 4.41
CA TYR A 154 -0.82 13.87 3.47
C TYR A 154 0.44 13.86 2.60
N ALA A 155 0.74 15.00 1.96
CA ALA A 155 1.90 15.11 1.08
C ALA A 155 3.22 14.89 1.82
N VAL A 156 3.37 15.44 3.03
CA VAL A 156 4.55 15.21 3.90
C VAL A 156 4.67 13.73 4.26
N SER A 157 3.55 13.08 4.57
CA SER A 157 3.54 11.64 4.87
C SER A 157 3.97 10.80 3.67
N LYS A 158 3.59 11.18 2.45
CA LYS A 158 4.01 10.52 1.21
C LYS A 158 5.50 10.77 0.91
N VAL A 159 6.04 11.94 1.19
CA VAL A 159 7.49 12.22 1.09
C VAL A 159 8.28 11.36 2.07
N PHE A 160 7.79 11.20 3.31
CA PHE A 160 8.39 10.28 4.27
C PHE A 160 8.37 8.84 3.74
N ALA A 161 7.22 8.35 3.26
CA ALA A 161 7.08 7.00 2.72
C ALA A 161 8.03 6.75 1.54
N TYR A 162 8.22 7.73 0.67
CA TYR A 162 9.19 7.68 -0.42
C TYR A 162 10.62 7.53 0.10
N TRP A 163 11.06 8.42 0.99
CA TRP A 163 12.45 8.41 1.45
C TRP A 163 12.78 7.22 2.33
N ILE A 164 11.84 6.74 3.15
CA ILE A 164 12.08 5.54 3.95
C ILE A 164 12.18 4.30 3.07
N THR A 165 11.41 4.22 1.97
CA THR A 165 11.53 3.13 1.00
C THR A 165 12.90 3.15 0.28
N VAL A 166 13.36 4.34 -0.13
CA VAL A 166 14.72 4.51 -0.69
C VAL A 166 15.79 4.08 0.32
N ASN A 167 15.66 4.53 1.57
CA ASN A 167 16.60 4.20 2.63
C ASN A 167 16.67 2.68 2.88
N TYR A 168 15.53 1.99 2.94
CA TYR A 168 15.50 0.53 3.16
C TYR A 168 16.11 -0.24 1.98
N ARG A 169 15.89 0.22 0.76
CA ARG A 169 16.56 -0.35 -0.42
C ARG A 169 18.08 -0.23 -0.31
N GLU A 170 18.58 0.94 0.09
CA GLU A 170 20.02 1.20 0.16
C GLU A 170 20.70 0.59 1.39
N ALA A 171 20.03 0.61 2.56
CA ALA A 171 20.60 0.12 3.80
C ALA A 171 20.47 -1.40 3.98
N TYR A 172 19.39 -2.00 3.48
CA TYR A 172 19.04 -3.41 3.72
C TYR A 172 18.91 -4.23 2.44
N ASN A 173 19.06 -3.61 1.27
CA ASN A 173 18.91 -4.27 -0.03
C ASN A 173 17.50 -4.89 -0.24
N LEU A 174 16.46 -4.20 0.28
CA LEU A 174 15.06 -4.58 0.11
C LEU A 174 14.50 -4.05 -1.22
#